data_2bae5ba304c954fd5f3ed1f62490cc0a
#
_entry.id   2bae5ba304c954fd5f3ed1f62490cc0a
#
_cell.length_a   1.000
_cell.length_b   1.000
_cell.length_c   1.000
_cell.angle_alpha   90.00
_cell.angle_beta   90.00
_cell.angle_gamma   90.00
#
_symmetry.space_group_name_H-M   'P 1'
#
loop_
_entity.id
_entity.type
_entity.pdbx_description
1 polymer ?
#
loop_
_entity_poly.entity_id
_entity_poly.type
_entity_poly.pdbx_seq_one_letter_code
_entity_poly.pdbx_strand_id
1 'polypeptide(L)'
;MELINQIFAKENVNSGRQMEIDLAKVVFVLMVAAVHITIDCVPEEALSKGLPYVFDSVIGGPMIAPGLMFAMGACLVYSRRQGWKDIFHRGIFIFILGFVLNLCRYTIPDLIGYAISGDAERYLDPILYQTFNNDIFQFAGLALMTIALFIKLKLKDGVMVGIALLGSMAGTLLKGVDVGSVPGNMILGYFIGVEDAAGKVLSYFVYLNWLMMPVC
;
A
#
# COMPACT_ATOMS: atom_id res chain seq x y z
N MET A 1 -15.11 21.18 24.85
CA MET A 1 -14.40 20.04 25.46
C MET A 1 -15.32 18.85 25.75
N GLU A 2 -16.59 19.04 26.15
CA GLU A 2 -17.56 17.95 26.37
C GLU A 2 -17.91 17.16 25.08
N LEU A 3 -18.07 17.85 23.94
CA LEU A 3 -18.41 17.20 22.67
C LEU A 3 -17.29 16.26 22.18
N ILE A 4 -16.02 16.61 22.40
CA ILE A 4 -14.87 15.79 22.04
C ILE A 4 -14.80 14.54 22.96
N ASN A 5 -15.13 14.69 24.24
CA ASN A 5 -15.18 13.58 25.18
C ASN A 5 -16.35 12.61 24.93
N GLN A 6 -17.36 13.02 24.16
CA GLN A 6 -18.48 12.16 23.74
C GLN A 6 -18.17 11.39 22.43
N ILE A 7 -17.29 11.94 21.59
CA ILE A 7 -16.90 11.32 20.31
C ILE A 7 -15.86 10.25 20.52
N PHE A 8 -14.93 10.43 21.48
CA PHE A 8 -13.87 9.46 21.77
C PHE A 8 -14.20 8.70 23.06
N ALA A 9 -14.50 7.41 22.94
CA ALA A 9 -14.71 6.56 24.09
C ALA A 9 -13.43 6.51 24.94
N LYS A 10 -13.57 6.76 26.24
CA LYS A 10 -12.45 6.73 27.22
C LYS A 10 -11.96 5.32 27.52
N GLU A 11 -12.74 4.31 27.20
CA GLU A 11 -12.45 2.89 27.46
C GLU A 11 -12.66 2.09 26.17
N ASN A 12 -11.90 1.01 25.98
CA ASN A 12 -12.12 0.07 24.90
C ASN A 12 -13.50 -0.58 25.05
N VAL A 13 -14.48 -0.10 24.31
CA VAL A 13 -15.89 -0.50 24.45
C VAL A 13 -16.12 -1.93 23.95
N ASN A 14 -15.27 -2.42 23.01
CA ASN A 14 -15.35 -3.78 22.48
C ASN A 14 -13.96 -4.39 22.31
N SER A 15 -13.64 -5.37 23.11
CA SER A 15 -12.47 -6.22 22.91
C SER A 15 -12.90 -7.46 22.10
N GLY A 16 -12.42 -7.59 20.86
CA GLY A 16 -12.67 -8.77 20.07
C GLY A 16 -12.89 -8.50 18.56
N ARG A 17 -13.45 -9.49 17.88
CA ARG A 17 -13.73 -9.41 16.43
C ARG A 17 -14.83 -8.40 16.16
N GLN A 18 -14.53 -7.41 15.33
CA GLN A 18 -15.48 -6.37 14.90
C GLN A 18 -16.06 -6.76 13.55
N MET A 19 -17.34 -7.11 13.52
CA MET A 19 -18.04 -7.55 12.31
C MET A 19 -18.12 -6.44 11.26
N GLU A 20 -18.24 -5.19 11.70
CA GLU A 20 -18.30 -4.00 10.86
C GLU A 20 -17.00 -3.80 10.06
N ILE A 21 -15.85 -3.97 10.72
CA ILE A 21 -14.54 -3.87 10.07
C ILE A 21 -14.34 -5.05 9.10
N ASP A 22 -14.79 -6.25 9.48
CA ASP A 22 -14.70 -7.41 8.60
C ASP A 22 -15.58 -7.24 7.37
N LEU A 23 -16.80 -6.71 7.51
CA LEU A 23 -17.69 -6.39 6.39
C LEU A 23 -17.08 -5.33 5.48
N ALA A 24 -16.54 -4.25 6.05
CA ALA A 24 -15.86 -3.20 5.28
C ALA A 24 -14.69 -3.76 4.46
N LYS A 25 -13.86 -4.63 5.05
CA LYS A 25 -12.77 -5.30 4.33
C LYS A 25 -13.27 -6.16 3.17
N VAL A 26 -14.36 -6.91 3.36
CA VAL A 26 -14.96 -7.72 2.28
C VAL A 26 -15.41 -6.81 1.13
N VAL A 27 -16.10 -5.71 1.43
CA VAL A 27 -16.52 -4.74 0.41
C VAL A 27 -15.32 -4.17 -0.33
N PHE A 28 -14.28 -3.72 0.38
CA PHE A 28 -13.06 -3.19 -0.26
C PHE A 28 -12.37 -4.24 -1.14
N VAL A 29 -12.24 -5.49 -0.69
CA VAL A 29 -11.62 -6.56 -1.49
C VAL A 29 -12.40 -6.84 -2.77
N LEU A 30 -13.74 -6.89 -2.70
CA LEU A 30 -14.58 -7.04 -3.89
C LEU A 30 -14.43 -5.86 -4.85
N MET A 31 -14.36 -4.65 -4.32
CA MET A 31 -14.14 -3.45 -5.13
C MET A 31 -12.75 -3.40 -5.76
N VAL A 32 -11.69 -3.85 -5.05
CA VAL A 32 -10.35 -4.01 -5.65
C VAL A 32 -10.41 -4.92 -6.87
N ALA A 33 -11.06 -6.08 -6.75
CA ALA A 33 -11.20 -7.00 -7.87
C ALA A 33 -11.95 -6.34 -9.06
N ALA A 34 -13.03 -5.61 -8.79
CA ALA A 34 -13.80 -4.92 -9.82
C ALA A 34 -12.97 -3.83 -10.53
N VAL A 35 -12.16 -3.06 -9.78
CA VAL A 35 -11.27 -2.03 -10.34
C VAL A 35 -10.19 -2.66 -11.22
N HIS A 36 -9.53 -3.72 -10.75
CA HIS A 36 -8.52 -4.40 -11.55
C HIS A 36 -9.10 -5.01 -12.85
N ILE A 37 -10.27 -5.64 -12.77
CA ILE A 37 -10.96 -6.11 -13.98
C ILE A 37 -11.27 -4.93 -14.92
N THR A 38 -11.68 -3.79 -14.39
CA THR A 38 -11.95 -2.60 -15.21
C THR A 38 -10.68 -2.12 -15.91
N ILE A 39 -9.57 -1.98 -15.18
CA ILE A 39 -8.30 -1.50 -15.72
C ILE A 39 -7.73 -2.49 -16.75
N ASP A 40 -7.78 -3.79 -16.46
CA ASP A 40 -7.16 -4.81 -17.30
C ASP A 40 -7.99 -5.17 -18.53
N CYS A 41 -9.33 -5.00 -18.49
CA CYS A 41 -10.23 -5.46 -19.55
C CYS A 41 -10.86 -4.33 -20.38
N VAL A 42 -10.78 -3.07 -19.94
CA VAL A 42 -11.36 -1.94 -20.65
C VAL A 42 -10.29 -1.20 -21.45
N PRO A 43 -10.53 -0.88 -22.74
CA PRO A 43 -9.58 -0.10 -23.52
C PRO A 43 -9.27 1.26 -22.88
N GLU A 44 -8.01 1.70 -22.98
CA GLU A 44 -7.51 2.92 -22.35
C GLU A 44 -8.33 4.17 -22.71
N GLU A 45 -8.82 4.24 -23.96
CA GLU A 45 -9.70 5.32 -24.40
C GLU A 45 -11.04 5.39 -23.65
N ALA A 46 -11.56 4.24 -23.23
CA ALA A 46 -12.81 4.15 -22.50
C ALA A 46 -12.61 4.36 -20.98
N LEU A 47 -11.41 4.15 -20.44
CA LEU A 47 -11.06 4.46 -19.04
C LEU A 47 -11.09 5.97 -18.76
N SER A 48 -11.02 6.82 -19.79
CA SER A 48 -11.06 8.26 -19.62
C SER A 48 -12.48 8.85 -19.48
N LYS A 49 -13.55 8.05 -19.62
CA LYS A 49 -14.94 8.50 -19.67
C LYS A 49 -15.93 7.54 -19.02
N GLY A 50 -17.05 8.11 -18.52
CA GLY A 50 -18.20 7.32 -18.06
C GLY A 50 -17.96 6.49 -16.80
N LEU A 51 -18.63 5.35 -16.72
CA LEU A 51 -18.53 4.45 -15.56
C LEU A 51 -17.13 3.90 -15.31
N PRO A 52 -16.34 3.46 -16.32
CA PRO A 52 -14.97 3.01 -16.10
C PRO A 52 -14.09 4.09 -15.45
N TYR A 53 -14.18 5.34 -15.88
CA TYR A 53 -13.48 6.47 -15.28
C TYR A 53 -13.86 6.66 -13.80
N VAL A 54 -15.16 6.59 -13.49
CA VAL A 54 -15.62 6.72 -12.09
C VAL A 54 -15.08 5.57 -11.24
N PHE A 55 -15.09 4.35 -11.77
CA PHE A 55 -14.58 3.19 -11.04
C PHE A 55 -13.07 3.27 -10.80
N ASP A 56 -12.29 3.68 -11.77
CA ASP A 56 -10.84 3.78 -11.65
C ASP A 56 -10.43 5.01 -10.83
N SER A 57 -10.80 6.20 -11.30
CA SER A 57 -10.23 7.46 -10.82
C SER A 57 -10.93 8.04 -9.59
N VAL A 58 -12.21 7.71 -9.37
CA VAL A 58 -13.00 8.25 -8.24
C VAL A 58 -13.12 7.23 -7.10
N ILE A 59 -13.36 5.97 -7.41
CA ILE A 59 -13.60 4.92 -6.41
C ILE A 59 -12.29 4.17 -6.13
N GLY A 60 -11.59 3.71 -7.17
CA GLY A 60 -10.44 2.81 -7.07
C GLY A 60 -9.28 3.41 -6.27
N GLY A 61 -8.68 4.46 -6.80
CA GLY A 61 -7.53 5.13 -6.19
C GLY A 61 -7.85 5.76 -4.84
N PRO A 62 -8.79 6.74 -4.79
CA PRO A 62 -8.97 7.55 -3.57
C PRO A 62 -9.72 6.85 -2.43
N MET A 63 -10.51 5.80 -2.68
CA MET A 63 -11.37 5.22 -1.65
C MET A 63 -10.95 3.81 -1.23
N ILE A 64 -10.63 2.93 -2.17
CA ILE A 64 -10.45 1.51 -1.88
C ILE A 64 -9.12 1.24 -1.18
N ALA A 65 -8.02 1.69 -1.75
CA ALA A 65 -6.70 1.45 -1.18
C ALA A 65 -6.51 2.16 0.17
N PRO A 66 -6.87 3.46 0.35
CA PRO A 66 -6.89 4.11 1.66
C PRO A 66 -7.78 3.40 2.66
N GLY A 67 -8.99 2.98 2.24
CA GLY A 67 -9.93 2.28 3.10
C GLY A 67 -9.39 0.94 3.62
N LEU A 68 -8.72 0.15 2.76
CA LEU A 68 -8.05 -1.08 3.18
C LEU A 68 -6.92 -0.82 4.16
N MET A 69 -6.10 0.22 3.95
CA MET A 69 -5.01 0.57 4.83
C MET A 69 -5.51 1.07 6.19
N PHE A 70 -6.54 1.90 6.20
CA PHE A 70 -7.21 2.32 7.41
C PHE A 70 -7.82 1.13 8.17
N ALA A 71 -8.52 0.23 7.48
CA ALA A 71 -9.07 -0.98 8.10
C ALA A 71 -7.97 -1.89 8.67
N MET A 72 -6.79 -1.95 8.04
CA MET A 72 -5.63 -2.66 8.57
C MET A 72 -5.16 -2.06 9.89
N GLY A 73 -5.02 -0.74 9.97
CA GLY A 73 -4.66 -0.02 11.20
C GLY A 73 -5.69 -0.25 12.30
N ALA A 74 -6.99 -0.06 12.00
CA ALA A 74 -8.08 -0.32 12.93
C ALA A 74 -8.07 -1.76 13.48
N CYS A 75 -7.79 -2.76 12.62
CA CYS A 75 -7.68 -4.15 13.05
C CYS A 75 -6.56 -4.39 14.06
N LEU A 76 -5.50 -3.59 14.07
CA LEU A 76 -4.43 -3.73 15.07
C LEU A 76 -4.91 -3.35 16.46
N VAL A 77 -5.75 -2.32 16.58
CA VAL A 77 -6.32 -1.85 17.85
C VAL A 77 -7.17 -2.95 18.49
N TYR A 78 -7.94 -3.69 17.68
CA TYR A 78 -8.80 -4.79 18.16
C TYR A 78 -8.13 -6.16 18.19
N SER A 79 -6.84 -6.23 17.79
CA SER A 79 -6.10 -7.49 17.77
C SER A 79 -5.76 -7.97 19.17
N ARG A 80 -5.90 -9.29 19.42
CA ARG A 80 -5.44 -9.91 20.67
C ARG A 80 -3.91 -9.91 20.83
N ARG A 81 -3.17 -9.81 19.72
CA ARG A 81 -1.70 -9.80 19.68
C ARG A 81 -1.23 -8.40 19.35
N GLN A 82 -1.14 -7.55 20.36
CA GLN A 82 -0.73 -6.14 20.26
C GLN A 82 0.76 -5.94 20.61
N GLY A 83 1.48 -7.01 20.92
CA GLY A 83 2.92 -6.92 21.20
C GLY A 83 3.71 -6.45 19.97
N TRP A 84 4.62 -5.49 20.18
CA TRP A 84 5.44 -4.96 19.07
C TRP A 84 6.18 -6.04 18.28
N LYS A 85 6.63 -7.13 18.94
CA LYS A 85 7.29 -8.26 18.27
C LYS A 85 6.36 -9.01 17.33
N ASP A 86 5.12 -9.26 17.76
CA ASP A 86 4.14 -9.99 16.95
C ASP A 86 3.75 -9.18 15.72
N ILE A 87 3.55 -7.86 15.89
CA ILE A 87 3.22 -6.95 14.78
C ILE A 87 4.41 -6.86 13.81
N PHE A 88 5.63 -6.76 14.32
CA PHE A 88 6.85 -6.70 13.50
C PHE A 88 7.05 -7.97 12.67
N HIS A 89 6.90 -9.17 13.27
CA HIS A 89 6.99 -10.43 12.53
C HIS A 89 5.91 -10.56 11.46
N ARG A 90 4.68 -10.11 11.76
CA ARG A 90 3.60 -10.06 10.76
C ARG A 90 3.96 -9.12 9.61
N GLY A 91 4.55 -7.96 9.93
CA GLY A 91 5.04 -7.01 8.93
C GLY A 91 6.07 -7.62 7.99
N ILE A 92 7.11 -8.28 8.54
CA ILE A 92 8.11 -9.00 7.75
C ILE A 92 7.46 -10.07 6.86
N PHE A 93 6.58 -10.89 7.43
CA PHE A 93 5.91 -11.95 6.67
C PHE A 93 5.11 -11.40 5.48
N ILE A 94 4.31 -10.35 5.70
CA ILE A 94 3.52 -9.72 4.64
C ILE A 94 4.42 -9.05 3.60
N PHE A 95 5.51 -8.41 4.03
CA PHE A 95 6.50 -7.79 3.14
C PHE A 95 7.13 -8.82 2.19
N ILE A 96 7.60 -9.94 2.74
CA ILE A 96 8.16 -11.04 1.93
C ILE A 96 7.09 -11.66 1.02
N LEU A 97 5.88 -11.87 1.54
CA LEU A 97 4.76 -12.39 0.76
C LEU A 97 4.48 -11.52 -0.47
N GLY A 98 4.59 -10.20 -0.35
CA GLY A 98 4.44 -9.29 -1.49
C GLY A 98 5.43 -9.59 -2.62
N PHE A 99 6.71 -9.85 -2.30
CA PHE A 99 7.68 -10.25 -3.34
C PHE A 99 7.39 -11.63 -3.92
N VAL A 100 6.99 -12.59 -3.10
CA VAL A 100 6.59 -13.92 -3.60
C VAL A 100 5.43 -13.80 -4.57
N LEU A 101 4.46 -12.94 -4.29
CA LEU A 101 3.34 -12.67 -5.19
C LEU A 101 3.80 -12.00 -6.50
N ASN A 102 4.71 -11.02 -6.44
CA ASN A 102 5.27 -10.41 -7.64
C ASN A 102 6.04 -11.43 -8.50
N LEU A 103 6.82 -12.32 -7.88
CA LEU A 103 7.49 -13.41 -8.59
C LEU A 103 6.48 -14.32 -9.32
N CYS A 104 5.41 -14.71 -8.64
CA CYS A 104 4.39 -15.59 -9.24
C CYS A 104 3.56 -14.88 -10.32
N ARG A 105 3.26 -13.59 -10.13
CA ARG A 105 2.36 -12.83 -11.01
C ARG A 105 3.06 -12.28 -12.25
N TYR A 106 4.34 -11.92 -12.15
CA TYR A 106 5.09 -11.25 -13.20
C TYR A 106 6.32 -12.05 -13.62
N THR A 107 7.29 -12.25 -12.72
CA THR A 107 8.60 -12.78 -13.07
C THR A 107 8.54 -14.17 -13.70
N ILE A 108 7.78 -15.09 -13.12
CA ILE A 108 7.66 -16.45 -13.64
C ILE A 108 6.95 -16.46 -15.00
N PRO A 109 5.79 -15.81 -15.20
CA PRO A 109 5.16 -15.67 -16.51
C PRO A 109 6.06 -15.06 -17.58
N ASP A 110 6.80 -13.99 -17.23
CA ASP A 110 7.72 -13.33 -18.18
C ASP A 110 8.88 -14.24 -18.56
N LEU A 111 9.47 -14.98 -17.63
CA LEU A 111 10.53 -15.94 -17.94
C LEU A 111 10.01 -17.08 -18.85
N ILE A 112 8.79 -17.54 -18.62
CA ILE A 112 8.15 -18.55 -19.50
C ILE A 112 7.88 -17.93 -20.88
N GLY A 113 7.35 -16.71 -20.93
CA GLY A 113 7.11 -15.98 -22.19
C GLY A 113 8.38 -15.80 -23.01
N TYR A 114 9.47 -15.42 -22.36
CA TYR A 114 10.79 -15.31 -22.97
C TYR A 114 11.31 -16.66 -23.49
N ALA A 115 11.19 -17.73 -22.71
CA ALA A 115 11.62 -19.06 -23.11
C ALA A 115 10.87 -19.59 -24.34
N ILE A 116 9.61 -19.18 -24.52
CA ILE A 116 8.79 -19.60 -25.67
C ILE A 116 9.02 -18.74 -26.90
N SER A 117 9.11 -17.40 -26.72
CA SER A 117 9.15 -16.44 -27.84
C SER A 117 10.56 -15.97 -28.24
N GLY A 118 11.51 -15.99 -27.28
CA GLY A 118 12.85 -15.42 -27.46
C GLY A 118 12.89 -13.88 -27.44
N ASP A 119 11.77 -13.22 -27.16
CA ASP A 119 11.63 -11.76 -27.17
C ASP A 119 12.10 -11.17 -25.82
N ALA A 120 13.37 -10.78 -25.77
CA ALA A 120 13.98 -10.23 -24.55
C ALA A 120 13.45 -8.84 -24.19
N GLU A 121 13.22 -7.98 -25.19
CA GLU A 121 12.73 -6.62 -24.98
C GLU A 121 11.35 -6.63 -24.30
N ARG A 122 10.48 -7.51 -24.75
CA ARG A 122 9.13 -7.63 -24.21
C ARG A 122 9.09 -8.23 -22.79
N TYR A 123 9.92 -9.24 -22.49
CA TYR A 123 9.79 -10.05 -21.30
C TYR A 123 10.89 -9.83 -20.27
N LEU A 124 12.15 -9.54 -20.66
CA LEU A 124 13.24 -9.37 -19.70
C LEU A 124 13.42 -7.93 -19.23
N ASP A 125 13.17 -6.94 -20.11
CA ASP A 125 13.34 -5.54 -19.76
C ASP A 125 12.46 -5.11 -18.56
N PRO A 126 11.17 -5.48 -18.46
CA PRO A 126 10.32 -5.09 -17.36
C PRO A 126 10.54 -5.91 -16.07
N ILE A 127 11.25 -7.04 -16.13
CA ILE A 127 11.30 -8.06 -15.07
C ILE A 127 11.76 -7.52 -13.72
N LEU A 128 12.82 -6.71 -13.70
CA LEU A 128 13.35 -6.11 -12.47
C LEU A 128 12.33 -5.16 -11.84
N TYR A 129 11.72 -4.34 -12.65
CA TYR A 129 10.69 -3.41 -12.22
C TYR A 129 9.49 -4.11 -11.62
N GLN A 130 8.98 -5.11 -12.31
CA GLN A 130 7.79 -5.84 -11.91
C GLN A 130 8.05 -6.69 -10.67
N THR A 131 9.23 -7.32 -10.57
CA THR A 131 9.62 -8.13 -9.41
C THR A 131 9.71 -7.29 -8.14
N PHE A 132 10.37 -6.13 -8.25
CA PHE A 132 10.65 -5.25 -7.12
C PHE A 132 9.69 -4.07 -6.99
N ASN A 133 8.56 -4.11 -7.68
CA ASN A 133 7.53 -3.09 -7.53
C ASN A 133 6.95 -3.09 -6.09
N ASN A 134 6.79 -1.90 -5.52
CA ASN A 134 6.12 -1.71 -4.24
C ASN A 134 4.61 -1.70 -4.45
N ASP A 135 3.99 -2.82 -4.18
CA ASP A 135 2.55 -3.00 -4.22
C ASP A 135 1.98 -2.96 -2.77
N ILE A 136 0.68 -3.14 -2.64
CA ILE A 136 -0.06 -3.03 -1.38
C ILE A 136 0.49 -3.90 -0.25
N PHE A 137 1.00 -5.11 -0.55
CA PHE A 137 1.55 -6.02 0.47
C PHE A 137 2.90 -5.55 0.99
N GLN A 138 3.81 -5.11 0.14
CA GLN A 138 5.09 -4.56 0.57
C GLN A 138 4.87 -3.30 1.40
N PHE A 139 3.97 -2.42 0.94
CA PHE A 139 3.58 -1.24 1.71
C PHE A 139 3.00 -1.63 3.08
N ALA A 140 2.02 -2.55 3.13
CA ALA A 140 1.40 -3.00 4.37
C ALA A 140 2.42 -3.60 5.34
N GLY A 141 3.37 -4.40 4.83
CA GLY A 141 4.46 -4.96 5.62
C GLY A 141 5.33 -3.88 6.26
N LEU A 142 5.78 -2.89 5.48
CA LEU A 142 6.56 -1.75 5.97
C LEU A 142 5.78 -0.92 7.00
N ALA A 143 4.50 -0.65 6.75
CA ALA A 143 3.65 0.08 7.66
C ALA A 143 3.48 -0.63 9.01
N LEU A 144 3.26 -1.95 9.00
CA LEU A 144 3.20 -2.76 10.23
C LEU A 144 4.52 -2.74 11.01
N MET A 145 5.66 -2.84 10.32
CA MET A 145 6.98 -2.76 10.97
C MET A 145 7.20 -1.38 11.60
N THR A 146 6.75 -0.30 10.96
CA THR A 146 6.82 1.06 11.51
C THR A 146 5.92 1.25 12.71
N ILE A 147 4.67 0.79 12.65
CA ILE A 147 3.77 0.82 13.79
C ILE A 147 4.34 0.01 14.97
N ALA A 148 4.91 -1.17 14.70
CA ALA A 148 5.59 -1.97 15.72
C ALA A 148 6.76 -1.20 16.37
N LEU A 149 7.53 -0.45 15.58
CA LEU A 149 8.59 0.41 16.10
C LEU A 149 8.04 1.54 16.97
N PHE A 150 6.96 2.19 16.56
CA PHE A 150 6.29 3.22 17.36
C PHE A 150 5.81 2.69 18.70
N ILE A 151 5.19 1.49 18.71
CA ILE A 151 4.77 0.80 19.95
C ILE A 151 5.98 0.46 20.82
N LYS A 152 7.08 -0.05 20.23
CA LYS A 152 8.32 -0.35 20.95
C LYS A 152 8.91 0.89 21.62
N LEU A 153 8.87 2.03 20.94
CA LEU A 153 9.34 3.32 21.44
C LEU A 153 8.35 3.99 22.40
N LYS A 154 7.18 3.38 22.62
CA LYS A 154 6.10 3.91 23.48
C LYS A 154 5.69 5.33 23.10
N LEU A 155 5.63 5.62 21.81
CA LEU A 155 5.20 6.91 21.32
C LEU A 155 3.73 7.13 21.63
N LYS A 156 3.36 8.37 21.94
CA LYS A 156 1.95 8.76 22.10
C LYS A 156 1.25 8.79 20.74
N ASP A 157 -0.04 8.47 20.71
CA ASP A 157 -0.83 8.39 19.46
C ASP A 157 -0.70 9.67 18.61
N GLY A 158 -0.84 10.84 19.23
CA GLY A 158 -0.67 12.12 18.53
C GLY A 158 0.73 12.33 17.92
N VAL A 159 1.78 11.74 18.52
CA VAL A 159 3.15 11.79 17.97
C VAL A 159 3.26 10.85 16.78
N MET A 160 2.67 9.66 16.84
CA MET A 160 2.65 8.71 15.72
C MET A 160 1.95 9.32 14.50
N VAL A 161 0.76 9.89 14.70
CA VAL A 161 0.01 10.60 13.66
C VAL A 161 0.81 11.79 13.11
N GLY A 162 1.45 12.58 14.00
CA GLY A 162 2.30 13.69 13.58
C GLY A 162 3.48 13.27 12.71
N ILE A 163 4.17 12.18 13.06
CA ILE A 163 5.27 11.62 12.26
C ILE A 163 4.75 11.13 10.91
N ALA A 164 3.62 10.43 10.88
CA ALA A 164 3.02 9.94 9.65
C ALA A 164 2.58 11.08 8.72
N LEU A 165 2.01 12.15 9.27
CA LEU A 165 1.61 13.36 8.53
C LEU A 165 2.83 14.08 7.94
N LEU A 166 3.87 14.30 8.74
CA LEU A 166 5.12 14.90 8.28
C LEU A 166 5.81 14.05 7.22
N GLY A 167 5.78 12.72 7.38
CA GLY A 167 6.27 11.79 6.37
C GLY A 167 5.50 11.91 5.06
N SER A 168 4.18 11.99 5.10
CA SER A 168 3.33 12.16 3.91
C SER A 168 3.62 13.49 3.20
N MET A 169 3.78 14.57 3.94
CA MET A 169 4.18 15.87 3.37
C MET A 169 5.58 15.80 2.74
N ALA A 170 6.55 15.21 3.43
CA ALA A 170 7.91 15.02 2.92
C ALA A 170 7.92 14.15 1.66
N GLY A 171 7.17 13.06 1.62
CA GLY A 171 7.03 12.20 0.44
C GLY A 171 6.49 12.95 -0.78
N THR A 172 5.54 13.86 -0.56
CA THR A 172 4.99 14.71 -1.62
C THR A 172 6.00 15.77 -2.12
N LEU A 173 6.77 16.37 -1.20
CA LEU A 173 7.78 17.38 -1.56
C LEU A 173 9.02 16.77 -2.24
N LEU A 174 9.35 15.52 -1.90
CA LEU A 174 10.51 14.82 -2.45
C LEU A 174 10.18 14.01 -3.72
N LYS A 175 8.93 14.07 -4.18
CA LYS A 175 8.51 13.41 -5.41
C LYS A 175 9.37 13.89 -6.60
N GLY A 176 9.85 12.93 -7.41
CA GLY A 176 10.66 13.23 -8.59
C GLY A 176 12.18 13.39 -8.34
N VAL A 177 12.66 13.13 -7.12
CA VAL A 177 14.11 13.10 -6.86
C VAL A 177 14.74 11.90 -7.58
N ASP A 178 15.74 12.17 -8.43
CA ASP A 178 16.52 11.18 -9.16
C ASP A 178 17.94 11.09 -8.57
N VAL A 179 18.35 9.88 -8.19
CA VAL A 179 19.73 9.61 -7.69
C VAL A 179 20.69 9.18 -8.80
N GLY A 180 20.28 9.19 -10.07
CA GLY A 180 21.13 8.89 -11.21
C GLY A 180 21.50 7.40 -11.36
N SER A 181 20.85 6.50 -10.63
CA SER A 181 21.08 5.06 -10.76
C SER A 181 19.77 4.28 -10.65
N VAL A 182 19.58 3.28 -11.54
CA VAL A 182 18.35 2.46 -11.56
C VAL A 182 18.10 1.76 -10.21
N PRO A 183 19.08 1.05 -9.59
CA PRO A 183 18.84 0.43 -8.29
C PRO A 183 18.56 1.44 -7.18
N GLY A 184 19.21 2.61 -7.20
CA GLY A 184 18.97 3.69 -6.26
C GLY A 184 17.57 4.25 -6.37
N ASN A 185 17.10 4.50 -7.59
CA ASN A 185 15.75 4.97 -7.86
C ASN A 185 14.69 3.94 -7.48
N MET A 186 14.95 2.64 -7.70
CA MET A 186 14.04 1.58 -7.25
C MET A 186 13.88 1.58 -5.72
N ILE A 187 14.98 1.65 -4.96
CA ILE A 187 14.93 1.70 -3.49
C ILE A 187 14.26 2.99 -3.03
N LEU A 188 14.63 4.12 -3.61
CA LEU A 188 14.07 5.42 -3.26
C LEU A 188 12.58 5.50 -3.60
N GLY A 189 12.17 4.90 -4.72
CA GLY A 189 10.78 4.82 -5.17
C GLY A 189 9.83 4.15 -4.16
N TYR A 190 10.34 3.23 -3.33
CA TYR A 190 9.55 2.68 -2.23
C TYR A 190 9.10 3.74 -1.23
N PHE A 191 9.91 4.76 -1.01
CA PHE A 191 9.69 5.75 0.06
C PHE A 191 9.12 7.07 -0.44
N ILE A 192 9.56 7.59 -1.58
CA ILE A 192 9.29 8.98 -2.00
C ILE A 192 8.72 9.14 -3.42
N GLY A 193 8.34 8.05 -4.10
CA GLY A 193 7.69 8.16 -5.42
C GLY A 193 8.59 8.75 -6.50
N VAL A 194 9.63 8.01 -6.86
CA VAL A 194 10.50 8.34 -7.99
C VAL A 194 9.77 8.07 -9.30
N GLU A 195 9.94 8.95 -10.28
CA GLU A 195 9.44 8.80 -11.65
C GLU A 195 10.61 8.44 -12.56
N ASP A 196 10.36 7.62 -13.58
CA ASP A 196 11.35 7.36 -14.62
C ASP A 196 11.45 8.55 -15.60
N ALA A 197 12.38 8.46 -16.56
CA ALA A 197 12.58 9.49 -17.58
C ALA A 197 11.32 9.77 -18.46
N ALA A 198 10.35 8.85 -18.48
CA ALA A 198 9.07 8.98 -19.15
C ALA A 198 7.97 9.54 -18.25
N GLY A 199 8.27 9.86 -16.96
CA GLY A 199 7.31 10.33 -15.98
C GLY A 199 6.44 9.23 -15.38
N LYS A 200 6.81 7.95 -15.59
CA LYS A 200 6.09 6.81 -15.00
C LYS A 200 6.56 6.59 -13.57
N VAL A 201 5.61 6.53 -12.65
CA VAL A 201 5.90 6.23 -11.24
C VAL A 201 6.40 4.81 -11.09
N LEU A 202 7.56 4.65 -10.41
CA LEU A 202 8.22 3.36 -10.20
C LEU A 202 7.63 2.52 -9.05
N SER A 203 6.61 3.03 -8.37
CA SER A 203 6.00 2.38 -7.23
C SER A 203 4.52 2.75 -7.15
N TYR A 204 3.65 1.76 -7.05
CA TYR A 204 2.21 2.00 -6.90
C TYR A 204 1.86 2.56 -5.52
N PHE A 205 2.53 2.09 -4.47
CA PHE A 205 2.29 2.51 -3.09
C PHE A 205 3.54 3.14 -2.49
N VAL A 206 3.67 4.45 -2.69
CA VAL A 206 4.77 5.24 -2.12
C VAL A 206 4.63 5.29 -0.61
N TYR A 207 5.60 4.71 0.10
CA TYR A 207 5.52 4.47 1.53
C TYR A 207 5.18 5.72 2.36
N LEU A 208 5.91 6.80 2.17
CA LEU A 208 5.69 8.02 2.97
C LEU A 208 4.33 8.65 2.72
N ASN A 209 3.87 8.67 1.47
CA ASN A 209 2.59 9.29 1.11
C ASN A 209 1.39 8.54 1.71
N TRP A 210 1.51 7.21 1.87
CA TRP A 210 0.42 6.36 2.32
C TRP A 210 0.47 6.00 3.80
N LEU A 211 1.61 6.25 4.48
CA LEU A 211 1.83 5.84 5.89
C LEU A 211 0.78 6.40 6.86
N MET A 212 0.21 7.56 6.56
CA MET A 212 -0.81 8.17 7.41
C MET A 212 -2.06 7.28 7.53
N MET A 213 -2.45 6.57 6.48
CA MET A 213 -3.68 5.78 6.43
C MET A 213 -3.75 4.66 7.48
N PRO A 214 -2.73 3.79 7.64
CA PRO A 214 -2.74 2.74 8.65
C PRO A 214 -2.40 3.22 10.07
N VAL A 215 -1.88 4.44 10.23
CA VAL A 215 -1.48 5.01 11.54
C VAL A 215 -2.65 5.79 12.19
N CYS A 216 -3.59 6.32 11.40
CA CYS A 216 -4.80 6.99 11.91
C CYS A 216 -5.86 5.99 12.35
#